data_9af924cb8057bdc5ad45946fd9ef068d
#
_entry.id   9af924cb8057bdc5ad45946fd9ef068d
#
_cell.length_a   1.000
_cell.length_b   1.000
_cell.length_c   1.000
_cell.angle_alpha   90.00
_cell.angle_beta   90.00
_cell.angle_gamma   90.00
#
_symmetry.space_group_name_H-M   'P 1'
#
loop_
_entity.id
_entity.type
_entity.pdbx_description
1 polymer ?
#
loop_
_entity_poly.entity_id
_entity_poly.type
_entity_poly.pdbx_seq_one_letter_code
_entity_poly.pdbx_strand_id
1 'polypeptide(L)'
;MPFELSVDFATLAILAVVAFIAGFIDAIAGGGGLLTTPALLTAGLPPHLVLGTNKLSSTFGSATASFTFYKRKLFHPRQWTHALVGTLIGALTGAIVAHYLPAEWLNKMLPVIVFACGLYLLFGGTPKAPLDSNAPIKKTWQSPQGFSLGFYDGVAGPGTGAFWTVSSLLLYPIDLVKASGVARSMNFVSNIAALSVFIFSGQVDWVIGLSMGVSVMIGAFFGARTAISGGAKFIRPVFITVVLGLTVRLAWQHWFSVT
;
A
#
# COMPACT_ATOMS: atom_id res chain seq x y z
N MET A 1 -5.41 -30.63 -3.81
CA MET A 1 -4.59 -30.68 -2.59
C MET A 1 -5.47 -30.22 -1.46
N PRO A 2 -5.52 -30.89 -0.30
CA PRO A 2 -6.27 -30.36 0.83
C PRO A 2 -5.67 -29.00 1.22
N PHE A 3 -6.51 -28.02 1.55
CA PHE A 3 -6.10 -26.74 2.10
C PHE A 3 -5.54 -26.99 3.52
N GLU A 4 -4.28 -27.38 3.61
CA GLU A 4 -3.59 -27.36 4.90
C GLU A 4 -3.36 -25.91 5.28
N LEU A 5 -3.87 -25.53 6.46
CA LEU A 5 -3.58 -24.23 7.05
C LEU A 5 -2.08 -24.17 7.33
N SER A 6 -1.38 -23.27 6.65
CA SER A 6 0.04 -23.01 6.88
C SER A 6 0.33 -22.38 8.26
N VAL A 7 -0.73 -21.92 8.95
CA VAL A 7 -0.68 -21.34 10.30
C VAL A 7 -1.85 -21.83 11.15
N ASP A 8 -1.70 -21.80 12.46
CA ASP A 8 -2.77 -22.13 13.42
C ASP A 8 -3.90 -21.07 13.42
N PHE A 9 -5.07 -21.45 13.94
CA PHE A 9 -6.24 -20.59 13.96
C PHE A 9 -6.02 -19.28 14.74
N ALA A 10 -5.24 -19.32 15.84
CA ALA A 10 -4.93 -18.13 16.64
C ALA A 10 -4.10 -17.11 15.83
N THR A 11 -3.08 -17.58 15.13
CA THR A 11 -2.27 -16.75 14.22
C THR A 11 -3.13 -16.16 13.10
N LEU A 12 -4.03 -16.96 12.49
CA LEU A 12 -4.93 -16.47 11.46
C LEU A 12 -5.87 -15.37 11.99
N ALA A 13 -6.40 -15.52 13.21
CA ALA A 13 -7.24 -14.51 13.84
C ALA A 13 -6.46 -13.21 14.13
N ILE A 14 -5.22 -13.31 14.59
CA ILE A 14 -4.33 -12.14 14.79
C ILE A 14 -4.06 -11.44 13.46
N LEU A 15 -3.73 -12.19 12.42
CA LEU A 15 -3.50 -11.65 11.08
C LEU A 15 -4.76 -10.94 10.53
N ALA A 16 -5.95 -11.48 10.79
CA ALA A 16 -7.21 -10.86 10.38
C ALA A 16 -7.46 -9.52 11.10
N VAL A 17 -7.17 -9.43 12.41
CA VAL A 17 -7.26 -8.17 13.18
C VAL A 17 -6.25 -7.15 12.67
N VAL A 18 -5.01 -7.55 12.47
CA VAL A 18 -3.96 -6.68 11.89
C VAL A 18 -4.38 -6.20 10.50
N ALA A 19 -4.94 -7.09 9.69
CA ALA A 19 -5.41 -6.79 8.35
C ALA A 19 -6.57 -5.77 8.35
N PHE A 20 -7.52 -5.88 9.28
CA PHE A 20 -8.59 -4.88 9.45
C PHE A 20 -8.01 -3.50 9.77
N ILE A 21 -7.12 -3.41 10.76
CA ILE A 21 -6.45 -2.16 11.14
C ILE A 21 -5.63 -1.60 9.97
N ALA A 22 -4.88 -2.47 9.30
CA ALA A 22 -4.09 -2.11 8.14
C ALA A 22 -4.95 -1.55 7.01
N GLY A 23 -6.08 -2.18 6.70
CA GLY A 23 -7.02 -1.70 5.68
C GLY A 23 -7.63 -0.34 6.04
N PHE A 24 -8.01 -0.14 7.30
CA PHE A 24 -8.52 1.14 7.79
C PHE A 24 -7.49 2.25 7.64
N ILE A 25 -6.27 2.02 8.09
CA ILE A 25 -5.15 2.96 8.01
C ILE A 25 -4.75 3.20 6.55
N ASP A 26 -4.66 2.12 5.77
CA ASP A 26 -4.29 2.22 4.36
C ASP A 26 -5.24 3.12 3.59
N ALA A 27 -6.53 2.97 3.78
CA ALA A 27 -7.54 3.78 3.09
C ALA A 27 -7.44 5.28 3.45
N ILE A 28 -6.93 5.63 4.63
CA ILE A 28 -6.75 7.01 5.10
C ILE A 28 -5.40 7.57 4.65
N ALA A 29 -4.32 6.89 5.00
CA ALA A 29 -2.96 7.42 4.93
C ALA A 29 -2.04 6.69 3.94
N GLY A 30 -2.35 5.45 3.57
CA GLY A 30 -1.50 4.70 2.63
C GLY A 30 -0.31 4.00 3.27
N GLY A 31 -0.53 3.21 4.27
CA GLY A 31 0.54 2.50 4.97
C GLY A 31 0.18 1.06 5.38
N GLY A 32 -0.89 0.49 4.82
CA GLY A 32 -1.35 -0.84 5.21
C GLY A 32 -0.29 -1.93 5.10
N GLY A 33 0.47 -1.93 4.01
CA GLY A 33 1.58 -2.87 3.81
C GLY A 33 2.68 -2.78 4.86
N LEU A 34 2.85 -1.62 5.52
CA LEU A 34 3.80 -1.46 6.64
C LEU A 34 3.38 -2.25 7.89
N LEU A 35 2.12 -2.61 8.02
CA LEU A 35 1.60 -3.46 9.10
C LEU A 35 1.49 -4.92 8.66
N THR A 36 0.93 -5.18 7.49
CA THR A 36 0.65 -6.54 7.01
C THR A 36 1.92 -7.30 6.63
N THR A 37 2.90 -6.65 5.99
CA THR A 37 4.16 -7.32 5.60
C THR A 37 4.94 -7.85 6.82
N PRO A 38 5.24 -7.04 7.87
CA PRO A 38 5.90 -7.56 9.06
C PRO A 38 5.06 -8.62 9.80
N ALA A 39 3.72 -8.49 9.82
CA ALA A 39 2.85 -9.49 10.45
C ALA A 39 2.95 -10.85 9.75
N LEU A 40 2.94 -10.87 8.42
CA LEU A 40 3.11 -12.10 7.64
C LEU A 40 4.52 -12.71 7.82
N LEU A 41 5.57 -11.90 7.86
CA LEU A 41 6.93 -12.36 8.18
C LEU A 41 7.01 -12.97 9.58
N THR A 42 6.40 -12.32 10.57
CA THR A 42 6.36 -12.82 11.97
C THR A 42 5.55 -14.11 12.08
N ALA A 43 4.54 -14.29 11.24
CA ALA A 43 3.78 -15.54 11.15
C ALA A 43 4.57 -16.69 10.48
N GLY A 44 5.82 -16.43 10.03
CA GLY A 44 6.73 -17.44 9.50
C GLY A 44 6.62 -17.69 7.98
N LEU A 45 5.89 -16.85 7.25
CA LEU A 45 5.81 -17.02 5.80
C LEU A 45 7.14 -16.66 5.13
N PRO A 46 7.60 -17.44 4.15
CA PRO A 46 8.75 -17.08 3.33
C PRO A 46 8.53 -15.75 2.58
N PRO A 47 9.57 -14.93 2.35
CA PRO A 47 9.44 -13.58 1.78
C PRO A 47 8.65 -13.49 0.48
N HIS A 48 8.82 -14.43 -0.44
CA HIS A 48 8.06 -14.44 -1.69
C HIS A 48 6.55 -14.69 -1.46
N LEU A 49 6.21 -15.61 -0.55
CA LEU A 49 4.81 -15.84 -0.14
C LEU A 49 4.25 -14.62 0.60
N VAL A 50 5.06 -13.93 1.42
CA VAL A 50 4.65 -12.68 2.07
C VAL A 50 4.26 -11.64 1.03
N LEU A 51 5.09 -11.42 0.00
CA LEU A 51 4.80 -10.45 -1.04
C LEU A 51 3.50 -10.77 -1.79
N GLY A 52 3.35 -11.99 -2.30
CA GLY A 52 2.17 -12.40 -3.06
C GLY A 52 0.89 -12.40 -2.22
N THR A 53 0.96 -12.94 -0.99
CA THR A 53 -0.17 -12.99 -0.05
C THR A 53 -0.61 -11.58 0.37
N ASN A 54 0.35 -10.70 0.61
CA ASN A 54 0.06 -9.28 0.89
C ASN A 54 -0.60 -8.60 -0.32
N LYS A 55 -0.15 -8.87 -1.55
CA LYS A 55 -0.79 -8.33 -2.76
C LYS A 55 -2.22 -8.81 -2.92
N LEU A 56 -2.50 -10.09 -2.61
CA LEU A 56 -3.86 -10.61 -2.62
C LEU A 56 -4.75 -9.84 -1.63
N SER A 57 -4.36 -9.78 -0.36
CA SER A 57 -5.16 -9.08 0.66
C SER A 57 -5.29 -7.58 0.39
N SER A 58 -4.22 -6.91 -0.04
CA SER A 58 -4.22 -5.48 -0.36
C SER A 58 -5.07 -5.13 -1.59
N THR A 59 -5.24 -6.06 -2.53
CA THR A 59 -6.14 -5.88 -3.68
C THR A 59 -7.58 -5.65 -3.23
N PHE A 60 -8.08 -6.41 -2.24
CA PHE A 60 -9.43 -6.24 -1.69
C PHE A 60 -9.60 -4.85 -1.04
N GLY A 61 -8.64 -4.44 -0.22
CA GLY A 61 -8.69 -3.13 0.45
C GLY A 61 -8.61 -1.95 -0.51
N SER A 62 -7.63 -1.98 -1.40
CA SER A 62 -7.43 -0.89 -2.37
C SER A 62 -8.57 -0.80 -3.38
N ALA A 63 -9.15 -1.94 -3.82
CA ALA A 63 -10.37 -1.95 -4.63
C ALA A 63 -11.53 -1.25 -3.92
N THR A 64 -11.77 -1.61 -2.65
CA THR A 64 -12.86 -1.05 -1.83
C THR A 64 -12.68 0.45 -1.60
N ALA A 65 -11.47 0.86 -1.23
CA ALA A 65 -11.15 2.27 -1.04
C ALA A 65 -11.28 3.05 -2.37
N SER A 66 -10.65 2.56 -3.45
CA SER A 66 -10.73 3.17 -4.78
C SER A 66 -12.17 3.37 -5.25
N PHE A 67 -13.01 2.34 -5.13
CA PHE A 67 -14.41 2.41 -5.48
C PHE A 67 -15.19 3.43 -4.63
N THR A 68 -14.86 3.53 -3.34
CA THR A 68 -15.48 4.51 -2.43
C THR A 68 -15.13 5.94 -2.84
N PHE A 69 -13.85 6.23 -3.14
CA PHE A 69 -13.42 7.54 -3.63
C PHE A 69 -13.99 7.86 -5.03
N TYR A 70 -14.06 6.86 -5.92
CA TYR A 70 -14.66 7.02 -7.24
C TYR A 70 -16.14 7.40 -7.16
N LYS A 71 -16.94 6.70 -6.34
CA LYS A 71 -18.36 7.02 -6.10
C LYS A 71 -18.57 8.45 -5.56
N ARG A 72 -17.63 8.97 -4.81
CA ARG A 72 -17.63 10.33 -4.27
C ARG A 72 -17.06 11.38 -5.24
N LYS A 73 -16.77 11.00 -6.50
CA LYS A 73 -16.21 11.86 -7.55
C LYS A 73 -14.86 12.49 -7.19
N LEU A 74 -14.10 11.84 -6.30
CA LEU A 74 -12.75 12.27 -5.86
C LEU A 74 -11.63 11.68 -6.72
N PHE A 75 -11.97 10.72 -7.57
CA PHE A 75 -11.08 10.13 -8.57
C PHE A 75 -11.85 9.94 -9.89
N HIS A 76 -11.22 10.32 -11.01
CA HIS A 76 -11.76 10.17 -12.36
C HIS A 76 -10.75 9.43 -13.26
N PRO A 77 -10.96 8.15 -13.61
CA PRO A 77 -9.99 7.34 -14.35
C PRO A 77 -9.49 8.01 -15.65
N ARG A 78 -10.38 8.69 -16.40
CA ARG A 78 -10.05 9.36 -17.66
C ARG A 78 -8.99 10.47 -17.50
N GLN A 79 -8.92 11.11 -16.34
CA GLN A 79 -7.94 12.16 -16.06
C GLN A 79 -6.56 11.58 -15.73
N TRP A 80 -6.50 10.31 -15.29
CA TRP A 80 -5.33 9.63 -14.77
C TRP A 80 -4.87 8.45 -15.63
N THR A 81 -5.32 8.37 -16.90
CA THR A 81 -5.04 7.23 -17.79
C THR A 81 -3.55 6.95 -17.94
N HIS A 82 -2.71 7.99 -18.10
CA HIS A 82 -1.27 7.80 -18.24
C HIS A 82 -0.62 7.28 -16.95
N ALA A 83 -1.10 7.72 -15.78
CA ALA A 83 -0.65 7.20 -14.50
C ALA A 83 -1.09 5.74 -14.31
N LEU A 84 -2.33 5.39 -14.67
CA LEU A 84 -2.84 4.02 -14.59
C LEU A 84 -2.02 3.06 -15.45
N VAL A 85 -1.73 3.43 -16.70
CA VAL A 85 -0.91 2.61 -17.60
C VAL A 85 0.54 2.52 -17.10
N GLY A 86 1.13 3.63 -16.67
CA GLY A 86 2.47 3.63 -16.09
C GLY A 86 2.55 2.74 -14.85
N THR A 87 1.56 2.84 -13.96
CA THR A 87 1.48 2.01 -12.74
C THR A 87 1.35 0.53 -13.07
N LEU A 88 0.50 0.18 -14.04
CA LEU A 88 0.32 -1.20 -14.49
C LEU A 88 1.65 -1.80 -14.98
N ILE A 89 2.32 -1.11 -15.92
CA ILE A 89 3.60 -1.58 -16.49
C ILE A 89 4.67 -1.62 -15.40
N GLY A 90 4.78 -0.58 -14.58
CA GLY A 90 5.74 -0.53 -13.49
C GLY A 90 5.53 -1.68 -12.50
N ALA A 91 4.29 -1.94 -12.07
CA ALA A 91 4.01 -3.00 -11.10
C ALA A 91 4.26 -4.40 -11.65
N LEU A 92 3.93 -4.66 -12.92
CA LEU A 92 4.26 -5.92 -13.57
C LEU A 92 5.78 -6.14 -13.62
N THR A 93 6.53 -5.14 -14.09
CA THR A 93 8.00 -5.23 -14.17
C THR A 93 8.64 -5.34 -12.79
N GLY A 94 8.14 -4.60 -11.79
CA GLY A 94 8.61 -4.68 -10.42
C GLY A 94 8.36 -6.06 -9.78
N ALA A 95 7.18 -6.63 -9.98
CA ALA A 95 6.85 -7.97 -9.45
C ALA A 95 7.67 -9.08 -10.14
N ILE A 96 7.93 -8.95 -11.45
CA ILE A 96 8.83 -9.87 -12.16
C ILE A 96 10.25 -9.79 -11.56
N VAL A 97 10.76 -8.59 -11.33
CA VAL A 97 12.07 -8.40 -10.69
C VAL A 97 12.06 -9.03 -9.29
N ALA A 98 11.02 -8.78 -8.47
CA ALA A 98 10.91 -9.36 -7.12
C ALA A 98 10.89 -10.90 -7.15
N HIS A 99 10.25 -11.51 -8.15
CA HIS A 99 10.19 -12.96 -8.32
C HIS A 99 11.59 -13.58 -8.51
N TYR A 100 12.47 -12.90 -9.25
CA TYR A 100 13.84 -13.39 -9.51
C TYR A 100 14.85 -13.00 -8.43
N LEU A 101 14.50 -12.13 -7.49
CA LEU A 101 15.40 -11.76 -6.39
C LEU A 101 15.55 -12.96 -5.41
N PRO A 102 16.78 -13.27 -4.97
CA PRO A 102 16.99 -14.29 -3.94
C PRO A 102 16.25 -13.92 -2.63
N ALA A 103 15.68 -14.92 -1.96
CA ALA A 103 14.96 -14.73 -0.69
C ALA A 103 15.80 -14.03 0.39
N GLU A 104 17.11 -14.27 0.41
CA GLU A 104 18.04 -13.60 1.32
C GLU A 104 18.09 -12.08 1.11
N TRP A 105 18.06 -11.64 -0.15
CA TRP A 105 18.02 -10.21 -0.50
C TRP A 105 16.68 -9.59 -0.08
N LEU A 106 15.58 -10.28 -0.32
CA LEU A 106 14.26 -9.80 0.10
C LEU A 106 14.17 -9.68 1.62
N ASN A 107 14.67 -10.67 2.37
CA ASN A 107 14.73 -10.62 3.83
C ASN A 107 15.52 -9.42 4.36
N LYS A 108 16.62 -9.07 3.72
CA LYS A 108 17.45 -7.91 4.09
C LYS A 108 16.86 -6.58 3.62
N MET A 109 16.31 -6.56 2.41
CA MET A 109 15.81 -5.31 1.79
C MET A 109 14.47 -4.86 2.35
N LEU A 110 13.51 -5.78 2.59
CA LEU A 110 12.16 -5.41 3.03
C LEU A 110 12.17 -4.59 4.34
N PRO A 111 12.88 -4.97 5.41
CA PRO A 111 12.96 -4.14 6.61
C PRO A 111 13.60 -2.76 6.36
N VAL A 112 14.67 -2.71 5.54
CA VAL A 112 15.36 -1.45 5.21
C VAL A 112 14.45 -0.53 4.41
N ILE A 113 13.72 -1.06 3.43
CA ILE A 113 12.77 -0.29 2.63
C ILE A 113 11.64 0.23 3.52
N VAL A 114 11.06 -0.61 4.37
CA VAL A 114 10.02 -0.21 5.31
C VAL A 114 10.52 0.89 6.24
N PHE A 115 11.74 0.77 6.75
CA PHE A 115 12.38 1.78 7.60
C PHE A 115 12.62 3.10 6.86
N ALA A 116 13.21 3.04 5.66
CA ALA A 116 13.46 4.24 4.84
C ALA A 116 12.15 4.95 4.45
N CYS A 117 11.10 4.19 4.13
CA CYS A 117 9.76 4.74 3.89
C CYS A 117 9.20 5.42 5.14
N GLY A 118 9.34 4.78 6.31
CA GLY A 118 8.93 5.36 7.59
C GLY A 118 9.64 6.68 7.86
N LEU A 119 10.97 6.74 7.69
CA LEU A 119 11.76 7.96 7.84
C LEU A 119 11.35 9.07 6.86
N TYR A 120 11.19 8.71 5.58
CA TYR A 120 10.74 9.68 4.57
C TYR A 120 9.38 10.29 4.93
N LEU A 121 8.43 9.47 5.36
CA LEU A 121 7.11 9.94 5.76
C LEU A 121 7.15 10.77 7.03
N LEU A 122 8.09 10.49 7.95
CA LEU A 122 8.29 11.25 9.18
C LEU A 122 8.84 12.66 8.92
N PHE A 123 9.89 12.75 8.09
CA PHE A 123 10.63 13.99 7.87
C PHE A 123 10.19 14.77 6.61
N GLY A 124 9.57 14.07 5.64
CA GLY A 124 9.17 14.66 4.36
C GLY A 124 8.04 15.67 4.43
N GLY A 125 7.28 15.69 5.53
CA GLY A 125 6.15 16.60 5.73
C GLY A 125 4.99 16.38 4.74
N THR A 126 3.84 16.96 5.02
CA THR A 126 2.74 17.01 4.04
C THR A 126 2.81 18.33 3.29
N PRO A 127 2.92 18.33 1.96
CA PRO A 127 2.89 19.54 1.16
C PRO A 127 1.62 20.37 1.47
N LYS A 128 1.74 21.68 1.42
CA LYS A 128 0.58 22.57 1.56
C LYS A 128 -0.33 22.37 0.36
N ALA A 129 -1.65 22.44 0.60
CA ALA A 129 -2.62 22.39 -0.49
C ALA A 129 -2.34 23.51 -1.51
N PRO A 130 -2.46 23.27 -2.82
CA PRO A 130 -2.23 24.28 -3.84
C PRO A 130 -3.24 25.42 -3.71
N LEU A 131 -2.78 26.64 -4.05
CA LEU A 131 -3.58 27.86 -4.02
C LEU A 131 -4.75 27.85 -5.01
N ASP A 132 -4.62 27.09 -6.11
CA ASP A 132 -5.66 26.92 -7.13
C ASP A 132 -5.91 25.41 -7.41
N SER A 133 -6.96 24.88 -6.81
CA SER A 133 -7.38 23.48 -6.99
C SER A 133 -8.14 23.22 -8.32
N ASN A 134 -8.37 24.24 -9.15
CA ASN A 134 -9.07 24.16 -10.44
C ASN A 134 -8.09 24.14 -11.64
N ALA A 135 -6.80 24.32 -11.40
CA ALA A 135 -5.81 24.26 -12.48
C ALA A 135 -5.82 22.87 -13.17
N PRO A 136 -5.58 22.81 -14.48
CA PRO A 136 -5.61 21.55 -15.21
C PRO A 136 -4.50 20.59 -14.76
N ILE A 137 -4.86 19.32 -14.60
CA ILE A 137 -3.90 18.28 -14.24
C ILE A 137 -2.93 18.01 -15.40
N LYS A 138 -1.66 18.36 -15.23
CA LYS A 138 -0.63 18.13 -16.24
C LYS A 138 -0.36 16.63 -16.40
N LYS A 139 -0.53 16.12 -17.63
CA LYS A 139 -0.33 14.68 -17.93
C LYS A 139 1.14 14.27 -18.02
N THR A 140 2.07 15.23 -18.18
CA THR A 140 3.51 14.98 -18.40
C THR A 140 4.15 14.11 -17.31
N TRP A 141 3.79 14.32 -16.04
CA TRP A 141 4.36 13.59 -14.93
C TRP A 141 3.63 12.28 -14.58
N GLN A 142 2.47 12.03 -15.19
CA GLN A 142 1.65 10.86 -14.84
C GLN A 142 2.33 9.53 -15.17
N SER A 143 2.92 9.39 -16.36
CA SER A 143 3.58 8.14 -16.76
C SER A 143 4.85 7.87 -15.95
N PRO A 144 5.81 8.80 -15.78
CA PRO A 144 7.00 8.54 -14.99
C PRO A 144 6.66 8.32 -13.49
N GLN A 145 5.73 9.07 -12.91
CA GLN A 145 5.26 8.83 -11.55
C GLN A 145 4.62 7.44 -11.43
N GLY A 146 3.71 7.10 -12.35
CA GLY A 146 3.02 5.82 -12.38
C GLY A 146 3.99 4.66 -12.47
N PHE A 147 4.92 4.71 -13.43
CA PHE A 147 5.92 3.67 -13.62
C PHE A 147 6.82 3.51 -12.38
N SER A 148 7.39 4.59 -11.86
CA SER A 148 8.32 4.52 -10.74
C SER A 148 7.66 3.99 -9.46
N LEU A 149 6.47 4.52 -9.11
CA LEU A 149 5.75 4.07 -7.92
C LEU A 149 5.10 2.70 -8.11
N GLY A 150 4.65 2.37 -9.34
CA GLY A 150 4.19 1.04 -9.68
C GLY A 150 5.31 0.01 -9.57
N PHE A 151 6.49 0.30 -10.12
CA PHE A 151 7.66 -0.56 -10.02
C PHE A 151 8.05 -0.82 -8.57
N TYR A 152 8.15 0.26 -7.78
CA TYR A 152 8.41 0.15 -6.34
C TYR A 152 7.36 -0.74 -5.64
N ASP A 153 6.08 -0.54 -5.93
CA ASP A 153 4.98 -1.33 -5.35
C ASP A 153 5.04 -2.81 -5.79
N GLY A 154 5.45 -3.06 -7.01
CA GLY A 154 5.68 -4.42 -7.53
C GLY A 154 6.81 -5.14 -6.82
N VAL A 155 7.92 -4.44 -6.54
CA VAL A 155 9.10 -5.02 -5.86
C VAL A 155 8.83 -5.24 -4.37
N ALA A 156 8.27 -4.26 -3.68
CA ALA A 156 8.19 -4.25 -2.21
C ALA A 156 6.81 -3.90 -1.67
N GLY A 157 6.25 -2.78 -2.07
CA GLY A 157 4.89 -2.32 -1.75
C GLY A 157 4.68 -1.47 -0.51
N PRO A 158 5.36 -1.67 0.63
CA PRO A 158 5.06 -0.93 1.85
C PRO A 158 5.18 0.59 1.67
N GLY A 159 4.14 1.35 2.05
CA GLY A 159 4.16 2.82 1.98
C GLY A 159 3.83 3.44 0.61
N THR A 160 3.62 2.65 -0.43
CA THR A 160 3.33 3.14 -1.79
C THR A 160 2.17 4.14 -1.83
N GLY A 161 1.11 3.89 -1.08
CA GLY A 161 -0.04 4.80 -1.02
C GLY A 161 0.30 6.16 -0.43
N ALA A 162 1.21 6.21 0.54
CA ALA A 162 1.68 7.47 1.08
C ALA A 162 2.57 8.22 0.09
N PHE A 163 3.47 7.51 -0.63
CA PHE A 163 4.27 8.10 -1.70
C PHE A 163 3.40 8.65 -2.84
N TRP A 164 2.35 7.93 -3.24
CA TRP A 164 1.37 8.43 -4.19
C TRP A 164 0.70 9.70 -3.71
N THR A 165 0.27 9.73 -2.45
CA THR A 165 -0.39 10.91 -1.86
C THR A 165 0.54 12.11 -1.86
N VAL A 166 1.76 11.96 -1.33
CA VAL A 166 2.74 13.06 -1.23
C VAL A 166 3.17 13.55 -2.61
N SER A 167 3.56 12.65 -3.50
CA SER A 167 4.01 13.03 -4.85
C SER A 167 2.89 13.67 -5.68
N SER A 168 1.65 13.19 -5.50
CA SER A 168 0.50 13.80 -6.18
C SER A 168 0.22 15.23 -5.70
N LEU A 169 0.39 15.51 -4.40
CA LEU A 169 0.29 16.87 -3.87
C LEU A 169 1.40 17.80 -4.37
N LEU A 170 2.59 17.27 -4.65
CA LEU A 170 3.72 18.02 -5.17
C LEU A 170 3.59 18.29 -6.69
N LEU A 171 3.09 17.33 -7.44
CA LEU A 171 3.09 17.37 -8.90
C LEU A 171 1.80 17.97 -9.49
N TYR A 172 0.69 17.93 -8.74
CA TYR A 172 -0.62 18.32 -9.27
C TYR A 172 -1.36 19.29 -8.34
N PRO A 173 -2.19 20.17 -8.91
CA PRO A 173 -3.00 21.13 -8.15
C PRO A 173 -4.25 20.45 -7.56
N ILE A 174 -4.07 19.48 -6.66
CA ILE A 174 -5.15 18.74 -6.01
C ILE A 174 -5.01 18.80 -4.49
N ASP A 175 -6.13 18.70 -3.80
CA ASP A 175 -6.16 18.63 -2.33
C ASP A 175 -5.82 17.23 -1.80
N LEU A 176 -5.58 17.13 -0.49
CA LEU A 176 -5.17 15.89 0.17
C LEU A 176 -6.22 14.77 0.01
N VAL A 177 -7.51 15.09 -0.02
CA VAL A 177 -8.57 14.09 -0.16
C VAL A 177 -8.59 13.51 -1.56
N LYS A 178 -8.46 14.35 -2.59
CA LYS A 178 -8.32 13.92 -3.99
C LYS A 178 -7.02 13.14 -4.19
N ALA A 179 -5.90 13.60 -3.61
CA ALA A 179 -4.61 12.89 -3.67
C ALA A 179 -4.71 11.49 -3.05
N SER A 180 -5.41 11.35 -1.91
CA SER A 180 -5.70 10.05 -1.31
C SER A 180 -6.55 9.16 -2.25
N GLY A 181 -7.55 9.71 -2.93
CA GLY A 181 -8.36 8.99 -3.92
C GLY A 181 -7.53 8.47 -5.10
N VAL A 182 -6.63 9.30 -5.63
CA VAL A 182 -5.66 8.90 -6.67
C VAL A 182 -4.77 7.77 -6.16
N ALA A 183 -4.18 7.95 -4.97
CA ALA A 183 -3.29 6.97 -4.36
C ALA A 183 -3.94 5.59 -4.20
N ARG A 184 -5.20 5.52 -3.71
CA ARG A 184 -5.94 4.25 -3.55
C ARG A 184 -6.20 3.58 -4.90
N SER A 185 -6.52 4.37 -5.91
CA SER A 185 -6.80 3.85 -7.26
C SER A 185 -5.54 3.33 -7.94
N MET A 186 -4.41 4.02 -7.79
CA MET A 186 -3.12 3.53 -8.30
C MET A 186 -2.64 2.30 -7.54
N ASN A 187 -2.82 2.26 -6.21
CA ASN A 187 -2.55 1.07 -5.39
C ASN A 187 -3.38 -0.15 -5.82
N PHE A 188 -4.64 0.05 -6.21
CA PHE A 188 -5.45 -1.05 -6.73
C PHE A 188 -4.86 -1.61 -8.03
N VAL A 189 -4.47 -0.74 -8.96
CA VAL A 189 -3.86 -1.17 -10.23
C VAL A 189 -2.53 -1.88 -10.01
N SER A 190 -1.66 -1.35 -9.16
CA SER A 190 -0.37 -1.98 -8.88
C SER A 190 -0.51 -3.29 -8.12
N ASN A 191 -1.44 -3.39 -7.16
CA ASN A 191 -1.67 -4.62 -6.42
C ASN A 191 -2.20 -5.73 -7.32
N ILE A 192 -3.20 -5.47 -8.19
CA ILE A 192 -3.75 -6.49 -9.08
C ILE A 192 -2.72 -6.90 -10.16
N ALA A 193 -1.92 -5.95 -10.65
CA ALA A 193 -0.85 -6.23 -11.59
C ALA A 193 0.25 -7.12 -10.98
N ALA A 194 0.76 -6.74 -9.82
CA ALA A 194 1.77 -7.54 -9.12
C ALA A 194 1.22 -8.90 -8.65
N LEU A 195 -0.02 -8.93 -8.15
CA LEU A 195 -0.71 -10.16 -7.77
C LEU A 195 -0.76 -11.15 -8.93
N SER A 196 -1.04 -10.71 -10.15
CA SER A 196 -1.07 -11.60 -11.30
C SER A 196 0.26 -12.33 -11.48
N VAL A 197 1.39 -11.64 -11.36
CA VAL A 197 2.73 -12.24 -11.44
C VAL A 197 2.94 -13.26 -10.33
N PHE A 198 2.62 -12.92 -9.08
CA PHE A 198 2.79 -13.83 -7.93
C PHE A 198 1.87 -15.04 -7.98
N ILE A 199 0.65 -14.93 -8.55
CA ILE A 199 -0.24 -16.07 -8.79
C ILE A 199 0.39 -17.04 -9.80
N PHE A 200 0.85 -16.54 -10.94
CA PHE A 200 1.50 -17.38 -11.96
C PHE A 200 2.80 -18.01 -11.45
N SER A 201 3.46 -17.38 -10.51
CA SER A 201 4.68 -17.91 -9.87
C SER A 201 4.40 -18.85 -8.69
N GLY A 202 3.14 -19.11 -8.32
CA GLY A 202 2.79 -19.96 -7.18
C GLY A 202 3.15 -19.36 -5.82
N GLN A 203 3.33 -18.05 -5.74
CA GLN A 203 3.84 -17.33 -4.55
C GLN A 203 2.72 -16.66 -3.74
N VAL A 204 1.57 -17.29 -3.61
CA VAL A 204 0.41 -16.77 -2.88
C VAL A 204 -0.14 -17.84 -1.93
N ASP A 205 -0.21 -17.54 -0.64
CA ASP A 205 -1.00 -18.31 0.30
C ASP A 205 -2.46 -17.84 0.22
N TRP A 206 -3.31 -18.70 -0.34
CA TRP A 206 -4.71 -18.36 -0.60
C TRP A 206 -5.55 -18.26 0.67
N VAL A 207 -5.29 -19.12 1.66
CA VAL A 207 -6.08 -19.13 2.91
C VAL A 207 -5.82 -17.87 3.71
N ILE A 208 -4.56 -17.56 3.94
CA ILE A 208 -4.17 -16.35 4.66
C ILE A 208 -4.57 -15.12 3.85
N GLY A 209 -4.28 -15.08 2.56
CA GLY A 209 -4.53 -13.94 1.70
C GLY A 209 -6.02 -13.59 1.56
N LEU A 210 -6.91 -14.58 1.45
CA LEU A 210 -8.35 -14.34 1.39
C LEU A 210 -8.94 -13.94 2.74
N SER A 211 -8.54 -14.59 3.83
CA SER A 211 -9.00 -14.23 5.18
C SER A 211 -8.59 -12.81 5.58
N MET A 212 -7.33 -12.46 5.34
CA MET A 212 -6.84 -11.10 5.50
C MET A 212 -7.54 -10.14 4.52
N GLY A 213 -7.78 -10.57 3.28
CA GLY A 213 -8.44 -9.77 2.25
C GLY A 213 -9.83 -9.30 2.67
N VAL A 214 -10.66 -10.20 3.20
CA VAL A 214 -11.98 -9.83 3.76
C VAL A 214 -11.84 -8.81 4.88
N SER A 215 -10.88 -9.01 5.78
CA SER A 215 -10.65 -8.11 6.92
C SER A 215 -10.15 -6.73 6.46
N VAL A 216 -9.17 -6.69 5.51
CA VAL A 216 -8.69 -5.44 4.89
C VAL A 216 -9.83 -4.71 4.18
N MET A 217 -10.69 -5.42 3.45
CA MET A 217 -11.84 -4.86 2.75
C MET A 217 -12.78 -4.12 3.71
N ILE A 218 -13.13 -4.75 4.82
CA ILE A 218 -13.99 -4.15 5.85
C ILE A 218 -13.30 -2.91 6.45
N GLY A 219 -12.04 -3.03 6.85
CA GLY A 219 -11.24 -1.92 7.36
C GLY A 219 -11.17 -0.75 6.37
N ALA A 220 -10.85 -1.03 5.11
CA ALA A 220 -10.75 -0.04 4.05
C ALA A 220 -12.08 0.67 3.75
N PHE A 221 -13.21 -0.03 3.84
CA PHE A 221 -14.53 0.58 3.70
C PHE A 221 -14.79 1.66 4.74
N PHE A 222 -14.53 1.36 6.01
CA PHE A 222 -14.68 2.33 7.09
C PHE A 222 -13.61 3.43 7.00
N GLY A 223 -12.35 3.07 6.72
CA GLY A 223 -11.25 4.02 6.59
C GLY A 223 -11.47 5.04 5.47
N ALA A 224 -11.88 4.60 4.29
CA ALA A 224 -12.17 5.49 3.16
C ALA A 224 -13.32 6.46 3.45
N ARG A 225 -14.40 5.98 4.08
CA ARG A 225 -15.51 6.84 4.48
C ARG A 225 -15.09 7.88 5.51
N THR A 226 -14.32 7.46 6.51
CA THR A 226 -13.78 8.36 7.54
C THR A 226 -12.82 9.39 6.95
N ALA A 227 -11.94 8.97 6.02
CA ALA A 227 -11.05 9.89 5.32
C ALA A 227 -11.82 10.95 4.53
N ILE A 228 -12.87 10.55 3.83
CA ILE A 228 -13.69 11.47 3.01
C ILE A 228 -14.50 12.43 3.89
N SER A 229 -15.12 11.94 4.96
CA SER A 229 -15.93 12.77 5.86
C SER A 229 -15.08 13.67 6.76
N GLY A 230 -13.95 13.18 7.26
CA GLY A 230 -13.03 13.92 8.12
C GLY A 230 -12.10 14.86 7.36
N GLY A 231 -11.93 14.63 6.06
CA GLY A 231 -11.08 15.45 5.21
C GLY A 231 -9.61 15.52 5.66
N ALA A 232 -8.91 16.57 5.23
CA ALA A 232 -7.49 16.75 5.52
C ALA A 232 -7.19 16.86 7.03
N LYS A 233 -8.12 17.36 7.84
CA LYS A 233 -7.96 17.48 9.31
C LYS A 233 -7.84 16.12 9.97
N PHE A 234 -8.51 15.10 9.44
CA PHE A 234 -8.45 13.73 9.96
C PHE A 234 -7.32 12.91 9.32
N ILE A 235 -7.14 13.01 8.00
CA ILE A 235 -6.12 12.25 7.28
C ILE A 235 -4.71 12.59 7.82
N ARG A 236 -4.41 13.87 8.01
CA ARG A 236 -3.08 14.36 8.39
C ARG A 236 -2.55 13.79 9.72
N PRO A 237 -3.27 13.87 10.85
CA PRO A 237 -2.79 13.31 12.11
C PRO A 237 -2.67 11.78 12.06
N VAL A 238 -3.61 11.07 11.44
CA VAL A 238 -3.52 9.62 11.27
C VAL A 238 -2.27 9.24 10.46
N PHE A 239 -2.02 9.95 9.36
CA PHE A 239 -0.83 9.78 8.54
C PHE A 239 0.46 9.95 9.36
N ILE A 240 0.58 11.05 10.10
CA ILE A 240 1.75 11.35 10.94
C ILE A 240 1.93 10.28 12.04
N THR A 241 0.85 9.91 12.75
CA THR A 241 0.90 8.93 13.83
C THR A 241 1.35 7.54 13.33
N VAL A 242 0.81 7.10 12.19
CA VAL A 242 1.18 5.81 11.58
C VAL A 242 2.65 5.80 11.19
N VAL A 243 3.10 6.86 10.53
CA VAL A 243 4.49 7.00 10.11
C VAL A 243 5.43 7.02 11.29
N LEU A 244 5.13 7.82 12.32
CA LEU A 244 5.93 7.89 13.55
C LEU A 244 5.99 6.52 14.25
N GLY A 245 4.84 5.87 14.47
CA GLY A 245 4.77 4.57 15.14
C GLY A 245 5.57 3.49 14.41
N LEU A 246 5.48 3.47 13.08
CA LEU A 246 6.23 2.52 12.26
C LEU A 246 7.73 2.80 12.26
N THR A 247 8.13 4.07 12.18
CA THR A 247 9.54 4.47 12.23
C THR A 247 10.18 4.09 13.57
N VAL A 248 9.49 4.38 14.69
CA VAL A 248 9.95 4.01 16.03
C VAL A 248 10.06 2.49 16.18
N ARG A 249 9.06 1.72 15.73
CA ARG A 249 9.09 0.26 15.78
C ARG A 249 10.28 -0.32 15.02
N LEU A 250 10.52 0.19 13.81
CA LEU A 250 11.60 -0.31 12.95
C LEU A 250 12.99 0.08 13.48
N ALA A 251 13.12 1.30 14.02
CA ALA A 251 14.34 1.71 14.71
C ALA A 251 14.60 0.82 15.93
N TRP A 252 13.56 0.51 16.71
CA TRP A 252 13.65 -0.40 17.84
C TRP A 252 14.11 -1.81 17.43
N GLN A 253 13.52 -2.39 16.39
CA GLN A 253 13.90 -3.70 15.88
C GLN A 253 15.36 -3.74 15.39
N HIS A 254 15.84 -2.64 14.79
CA HIS A 254 17.20 -2.62 14.23
C HIS A 254 18.28 -2.34 15.28
N TRP A 255 17.99 -1.57 16.33
CA TRP A 255 18.97 -1.19 17.36
C TRP A 255 18.92 -2.03 18.63
N PHE A 256 17.77 -2.63 18.97
CA PHE A 256 17.60 -3.35 20.23
C PHE A 256 17.34 -4.85 20.08
N SER A 257 17.21 -5.38 18.84
CA SER A 257 17.04 -6.82 18.58
C SER A 257 18.34 -7.49 18.13
N VAL A 258 19.49 -6.91 18.42
CA VAL A 258 20.80 -7.57 18.27
C VAL A 258 21.12 -8.27 19.59
N THR A 259 20.43 -9.41 19.82
CA THR A 259 20.89 -10.50 20.70
C THR A 259 20.37 -11.81 20.14
#